data_31ec2bb3024ea686014cf34194496366
#
_entry.id   31ec2bb3024ea686014cf34194496366
#
_cell.length_a   1.000
_cell.length_b   1.000
_cell.length_c   1.000
_cell.angle_alpha   90.00
_cell.angle_beta   90.00
_cell.angle_gamma   90.00
#
_symmetry.space_group_name_H-M   'P 1'
#
loop_
_entity.id
_entity.type
_entity.pdbx_description
1 polymer ?
#
loop_
_entity_poly.entity_id
_entity_poly.type
_entity_poly.pdbx_seq_one_letter_code
_entity_poly.pdbx_strand_id
1 'polypeptide(L)'
;MDKKMFCYQCEQTVGCTGCTGNAGVCGKKAGTAKLQDELTGALIGLARAVDSVAAISKSTSQIIIEGLFTTVTNVSFDDAAIENMIQKVRAEKERLVPGCSKCQSPCGKSDEYDMQQLWNADEDIRSLKSLILFGIRGMAAYAYHANVLNYEDAEVNRFFCEALFKIGYEESMDTLLPTVLKVGEINLKCMALLDKANTKTYGTPEPTAVTLTVEKGPFIVVTGHDLKDLQLLLEQTEGKGINIYTHGEMLPAHAYPLLKPGRWHLRGGICADGALRRADALTGR
;
A
#
# COMPACT_ATOMS: atom_id res chain seq x y z
N MET A 1 -28.05 3.63 -15.47
CA MET A 1 -28.34 3.53 -14.02
C MET A 1 -27.08 3.92 -13.30
N ASP A 2 -27.06 5.09 -12.69
CA ASP A 2 -25.93 5.55 -11.91
C ASP A 2 -25.74 4.61 -10.72
N LYS A 3 -24.71 3.78 -10.78
CA LYS A 3 -24.35 2.91 -9.68
C LYS A 3 -23.83 3.82 -8.56
N LYS A 4 -24.60 3.96 -7.51
CA LYS A 4 -24.19 4.70 -6.33
C LYS A 4 -22.82 4.18 -5.88
N MET A 5 -21.92 5.11 -5.60
CA MET A 5 -20.62 4.79 -5.02
C MET A 5 -20.82 4.28 -3.60
N PHE A 6 -20.02 3.31 -3.19
CA PHE A 6 -19.75 3.00 -1.79
C PHE A 6 -18.25 2.81 -1.60
N CYS A 7 -17.66 3.54 -0.66
CA CYS A 7 -16.27 3.37 -0.27
C CYS A 7 -16.10 3.72 1.20
N TYR A 8 -15.59 2.77 1.98
CA TYR A 8 -15.35 2.89 3.42
C TYR A 8 -13.87 2.59 3.75
N GLN A 9 -12.94 3.16 2.98
CA GLN A 9 -11.53 2.77 3.05
C GLN A 9 -10.63 3.74 3.83
N CYS A 10 -11.17 4.86 4.31
CA CYS A 10 -10.42 5.83 5.10
C CYS A 10 -11.33 6.58 6.06
N GLU A 11 -10.73 7.30 7.00
CA GLU A 11 -11.39 8.10 8.02
C GLU A 11 -12.13 9.35 7.47
N GLN A 12 -11.88 9.73 6.21
CA GLN A 12 -12.50 10.94 5.61
C GLN A 12 -13.99 10.74 5.24
N THR A 13 -14.59 9.66 5.65
CA THR A 13 -16.00 9.41 5.41
C THR A 13 -16.87 10.25 6.35
N VAL A 14 -17.78 11.03 5.78
CA VAL A 14 -18.68 11.88 6.57
C VAL A 14 -19.57 11.03 7.46
N GLY A 15 -19.56 11.31 8.77
CA GLY A 15 -20.44 10.64 9.74
C GLY A 15 -20.23 9.13 9.85
N CYS A 16 -19.05 8.62 9.54
CA CYS A 16 -18.72 7.19 9.56
C CYS A 16 -19.62 6.32 8.64
N THR A 17 -20.20 6.90 7.60
CA THR A 17 -21.15 6.22 6.70
C THR A 17 -20.55 5.77 5.37
N GLY A 18 -19.30 6.11 5.08
CA GLY A 18 -18.67 5.88 3.79
C GLY A 18 -18.96 6.98 2.75
N CYS A 19 -18.21 6.97 1.65
CA CYS A 19 -18.49 7.82 0.51
C CYS A 19 -19.55 7.17 -0.36
N THR A 20 -20.70 7.84 -0.51
CA THR A 20 -21.90 7.32 -1.22
C THR A 20 -22.34 8.23 -2.37
N GLY A 21 -21.58 9.30 -2.65
CA GLY A 21 -21.88 10.28 -3.72
C GLY A 21 -21.45 9.82 -5.11
N ASN A 22 -21.19 10.77 -5.99
CA ASN A 22 -20.69 10.51 -7.33
C ASN A 22 -19.17 10.26 -7.37
N ALA A 23 -18.45 10.73 -6.34
CA ALA A 23 -17.02 10.51 -6.13
C ALA A 23 -16.70 10.48 -4.63
N GLY A 24 -15.60 9.88 -4.25
CA GLY A 24 -15.04 9.95 -2.90
C GLY A 24 -14.51 11.34 -2.58
N VAL A 25 -14.35 11.65 -1.29
CA VAL A 25 -13.71 12.91 -0.83
C VAL A 25 -12.32 13.09 -1.46
N CYS A 26 -11.59 11.98 -1.68
CA CYS A 26 -10.28 11.95 -2.36
C CYS A 26 -10.36 12.08 -3.89
N GLY A 27 -11.54 12.21 -4.49
CA GLY A 27 -11.73 12.22 -5.94
C GLY A 27 -11.84 10.84 -6.59
N LYS A 28 -11.78 9.75 -5.83
CA LYS A 28 -11.94 8.39 -6.34
C LYS A 28 -13.31 8.21 -7.01
N LYS A 29 -13.31 7.60 -8.19
CA LYS A 29 -14.54 7.29 -8.94
C LYS A 29 -15.21 6.03 -8.38
N ALA A 30 -16.51 5.89 -8.60
CA ALA A 30 -17.28 4.72 -8.19
C ALA A 30 -16.75 3.40 -8.80
N GLY A 31 -16.29 3.44 -10.05
CA GLY A 31 -15.65 2.30 -10.73
C GLY A 31 -14.39 1.84 -10.01
N THR A 32 -13.50 2.77 -9.74
CA THR A 32 -12.23 2.52 -9.02
C THR A 32 -12.48 1.94 -7.61
N ALA A 33 -13.46 2.48 -6.87
CA ALA A 33 -13.82 1.96 -5.56
C ALA A 33 -14.29 0.50 -5.65
N LYS A 34 -15.11 0.17 -6.64
CA LYS A 34 -15.58 -1.20 -6.88
C LYS A 34 -14.44 -2.15 -7.23
N LEU A 35 -13.52 -1.74 -8.09
CA LEU A 35 -12.34 -2.56 -8.45
C LEU A 35 -11.44 -2.81 -7.24
N GLN A 36 -11.28 -1.85 -6.35
CA GLN A 36 -10.50 -2.03 -5.12
C GLN A 36 -11.19 -2.99 -4.13
N ASP A 37 -12.51 -2.99 -4.04
CA ASP A 37 -13.26 -3.97 -3.26
C ASP A 37 -13.15 -5.37 -3.90
N GLU A 38 -13.25 -5.46 -5.23
CA GLU A 38 -13.06 -6.71 -5.97
C GLU A 38 -11.65 -7.27 -5.76
N LEU A 39 -10.61 -6.42 -5.84
CA LEU A 39 -9.23 -6.84 -5.54
C LEU A 39 -9.09 -7.34 -4.09
N THR A 40 -9.71 -6.66 -3.13
CA THR A 40 -9.69 -7.09 -1.72
C THR A 40 -10.36 -8.46 -1.56
N GLY A 41 -11.51 -8.68 -2.19
CA GLY A 41 -12.22 -9.97 -2.19
C GLY A 41 -11.39 -11.08 -2.84
N ALA A 42 -10.70 -10.79 -3.94
CA ALA A 42 -9.80 -11.74 -4.60
C ALA A 42 -8.60 -12.11 -3.71
N LEU A 43 -8.01 -11.14 -3.00
CA LEU A 43 -6.92 -11.38 -2.04
C LEU A 43 -7.36 -12.26 -0.86
N ILE A 44 -8.56 -12.04 -0.32
CA ILE A 44 -9.15 -12.91 0.71
C ILE A 44 -9.34 -14.33 0.17
N GLY A 45 -9.82 -14.45 -1.08
CA GLY A 45 -9.96 -15.75 -1.75
C GLY A 45 -8.62 -16.44 -1.98
N LEU A 46 -7.55 -15.68 -2.30
CA LEU A 46 -6.19 -16.22 -2.42
C LEU A 46 -5.65 -16.67 -1.06
N ALA A 47 -5.86 -15.91 0.00
CA ALA A 47 -5.43 -16.26 1.35
C ALA A 47 -6.06 -17.59 1.80
N ARG A 48 -7.32 -17.83 1.47
CA ARG A 48 -7.98 -19.12 1.71
C ARG A 48 -7.34 -20.27 0.94
N ALA A 49 -6.93 -20.05 -0.30
CA ALA A 49 -6.21 -21.06 -1.07
C ALA A 49 -4.82 -21.35 -0.46
N VAL A 50 -4.15 -20.32 0.04
CA VAL A 50 -2.86 -20.44 0.74
C VAL A 50 -2.99 -21.24 2.03
N ASP A 51 -4.06 -21.11 2.80
CA ASP A 51 -4.29 -21.87 4.03
C ASP A 51 -4.32 -23.40 3.79
N SER A 52 -4.62 -23.80 2.56
CA SER A 52 -4.62 -25.22 2.16
C SER A 52 -3.24 -25.77 1.77
N VAL A 53 -2.18 -24.95 1.73
CA VAL A 53 -0.82 -25.37 1.35
C VAL A 53 0.16 -25.23 2.51
N ALA A 54 1.17 -26.12 2.53
CA ALA A 54 2.12 -26.19 3.64
C ALA A 54 3.09 -25.00 3.74
N ALA A 55 3.38 -24.34 2.62
CA ALA A 55 4.30 -23.23 2.56
C ALA A 55 3.86 -22.17 1.52
N ILE A 56 4.10 -20.92 1.86
CA ILE A 56 3.82 -19.78 0.98
C ILE A 56 5.07 -19.51 0.14
N SER A 57 4.92 -19.44 -1.18
CA SER A 57 6.03 -19.07 -2.05
C SER A 57 6.32 -17.58 -1.96
N LYS A 58 7.55 -17.18 -2.28
CA LYS A 58 7.94 -15.77 -2.38
C LYS A 58 7.04 -15.01 -3.36
N SER A 59 6.75 -15.58 -4.52
CA SER A 59 5.88 -14.95 -5.52
C SER A 59 4.46 -14.73 -5.00
N THR A 60 3.89 -15.70 -4.28
CA THR A 60 2.56 -15.57 -3.65
C THR A 60 2.54 -14.43 -2.64
N SER A 61 3.56 -14.37 -1.76
CA SER A 61 3.69 -13.28 -0.78
C SER A 61 3.79 -11.91 -1.43
N GLN A 62 4.59 -11.78 -2.49
CA GLN A 62 4.73 -10.54 -3.24
C GLN A 62 3.43 -10.09 -3.90
N ILE A 63 2.65 -11.02 -4.48
CA ILE A 63 1.33 -10.72 -5.06
C ILE A 63 0.36 -10.22 -3.99
N ILE A 64 0.35 -10.83 -2.80
CA ILE A 64 -0.52 -10.39 -1.70
C ILE A 64 -0.12 -8.99 -1.21
N ILE A 65 1.18 -8.74 -1.01
CA ILE A 65 1.69 -7.44 -0.55
C ILE A 65 1.41 -6.36 -1.60
N GLU A 66 1.71 -6.60 -2.89
CA GLU A 66 1.44 -5.67 -3.98
C GLU A 66 -0.07 -5.36 -4.11
N GLY A 67 -0.91 -6.39 -4.00
CA GLY A 67 -2.36 -6.23 -4.06
C GLY A 67 -2.93 -5.42 -2.89
N LEU A 68 -2.49 -5.69 -1.65
CA LEU A 68 -2.87 -4.90 -0.48
C LEU A 68 -2.39 -3.45 -0.60
N PHE A 69 -1.14 -3.23 -1.03
CA PHE A 69 -0.58 -1.90 -1.24
C PHE A 69 -1.36 -1.12 -2.30
N THR A 70 -1.76 -1.77 -3.40
CA THR A 70 -2.60 -1.18 -4.46
C THR A 70 -3.94 -0.67 -3.91
N THR A 71 -4.48 -1.29 -2.86
CA THR A 71 -5.76 -0.89 -2.23
C THR A 71 -5.61 0.18 -1.15
N VAL A 72 -4.39 0.59 -0.80
CA VAL A 72 -4.19 1.69 0.16
C VAL A 72 -4.79 2.98 -0.38
N THR A 73 -5.42 3.76 0.49
CA THR A 73 -6.08 5.02 0.13
C THR A 73 -5.11 5.95 -0.59
N ASN A 74 -5.54 6.44 -1.77
CA ASN A 74 -4.79 7.39 -2.60
C ASN A 74 -3.48 6.86 -3.22
N VAL A 75 -3.25 5.55 -3.24
CA VAL A 75 -2.07 4.96 -3.90
C VAL A 75 -2.33 4.70 -5.39
N SER A 76 -3.45 4.07 -5.74
CA SER A 76 -3.77 3.79 -7.15
C SER A 76 -5.16 4.27 -7.53
N PHE A 77 -5.23 5.06 -8.62
CA PHE A 77 -6.46 5.51 -9.29
C PHE A 77 -6.54 5.00 -10.73
N ASP A 78 -5.61 4.13 -11.15
CA ASP A 78 -5.56 3.52 -12.46
C ASP A 78 -6.38 2.23 -12.48
N ASP A 79 -7.57 2.31 -13.05
CA ASP A 79 -8.50 1.18 -13.12
C ASP A 79 -7.87 -0.02 -13.87
N ALA A 80 -7.08 0.23 -14.93
CA ALA A 80 -6.42 -0.83 -15.70
C ALA A 80 -5.32 -1.54 -14.87
N ALA A 81 -4.55 -0.78 -14.08
CA ALA A 81 -3.56 -1.36 -13.18
C ALA A 81 -4.22 -2.23 -12.10
N ILE A 82 -5.35 -1.79 -11.54
CA ILE A 82 -6.11 -2.56 -10.55
C ILE A 82 -6.69 -3.84 -11.17
N GLU A 83 -7.28 -3.76 -12.36
CA GLU A 83 -7.78 -4.92 -13.10
C GLU A 83 -6.68 -5.94 -13.38
N ASN A 84 -5.51 -5.49 -13.82
CA ASN A 84 -4.34 -6.36 -14.02
C ASN A 84 -3.90 -7.03 -12.72
N MET A 85 -3.96 -6.33 -11.59
CA MET A 85 -3.64 -6.91 -10.28
C MET A 85 -4.65 -7.98 -9.87
N ILE A 86 -5.95 -7.75 -10.10
CA ILE A 86 -7.00 -8.76 -9.88
C ILE A 86 -6.70 -10.03 -10.69
N GLN A 87 -6.32 -9.89 -11.97
CA GLN A 87 -5.99 -11.04 -12.80
C GLN A 87 -4.76 -11.80 -12.29
N LYS A 88 -3.72 -11.10 -11.83
CA LYS A 88 -2.54 -11.74 -11.20
C LYS A 88 -2.94 -12.56 -9.95
N VAL A 89 -3.79 -11.99 -9.09
CA VAL A 89 -4.27 -12.65 -7.86
C VAL A 89 -5.07 -13.90 -8.21
N ARG A 90 -5.99 -13.81 -9.20
CA ARG A 90 -6.80 -14.94 -9.66
C ARG A 90 -5.94 -16.05 -10.26
N ALA A 91 -4.99 -15.71 -11.11
CA ALA A 91 -4.06 -16.66 -11.70
C ALA A 91 -3.23 -17.39 -10.64
N GLU A 92 -2.75 -16.68 -9.63
CA GLU A 92 -2.00 -17.28 -8.52
C GLU A 92 -2.88 -18.22 -7.67
N LYS A 93 -4.14 -17.82 -7.40
CA LYS A 93 -5.13 -18.70 -6.73
C LYS A 93 -5.35 -19.99 -7.52
N GLU A 94 -5.56 -19.92 -8.83
CA GLU A 94 -5.75 -21.08 -9.69
C GLU A 94 -4.51 -21.98 -9.73
N ARG A 95 -3.31 -21.39 -9.71
CA ARG A 95 -2.06 -22.14 -9.63
C ARG A 95 -1.93 -22.95 -8.35
N LEU A 96 -2.39 -22.40 -7.21
CA LEU A 96 -2.31 -23.07 -5.91
C LEU A 96 -3.36 -24.18 -5.76
N VAL A 97 -4.52 -24.02 -6.36
CA VAL A 97 -5.64 -24.99 -6.27
C VAL A 97 -6.13 -25.34 -7.69
N PRO A 98 -5.31 -26.05 -8.49
CA PRO A 98 -5.70 -26.41 -9.84
C PRO A 98 -6.88 -27.39 -9.84
N GLY A 99 -7.88 -27.11 -10.66
CA GLY A 99 -9.00 -28.03 -10.90
C GLY A 99 -10.24 -27.78 -10.04
N CYS A 100 -10.29 -26.75 -9.21
CA CYS A 100 -11.50 -26.41 -8.47
C CYS A 100 -12.65 -25.90 -9.37
N SER A 101 -12.36 -25.52 -10.61
CA SER A 101 -13.37 -25.19 -11.63
C SER A 101 -14.24 -26.39 -12.07
N LYS A 102 -13.87 -27.61 -11.71
CA LYS A 102 -14.60 -28.86 -12.04
C LYS A 102 -15.36 -29.46 -10.86
N CYS A 103 -15.24 -28.94 -9.68
CA CYS A 103 -16.01 -29.40 -8.53
C CYS A 103 -17.47 -28.94 -8.67
N GLN A 104 -18.39 -29.90 -8.89
CA GLN A 104 -19.84 -29.66 -8.82
C GLN A 104 -20.36 -29.49 -7.38
N SER A 105 -19.52 -29.63 -6.39
CA SER A 105 -19.83 -29.31 -4.99
C SER A 105 -19.38 -27.90 -4.65
N PRO A 106 -20.13 -27.15 -3.86
CA PRO A 106 -19.66 -25.86 -3.34
C PRO A 106 -18.52 -26.13 -2.36
N CYS A 107 -17.31 -26.37 -2.88
CA CYS A 107 -16.15 -26.61 -2.04
C CYS A 107 -15.69 -25.31 -1.36
N GLY A 108 -16.44 -24.22 -1.56
CA GLY A 108 -16.20 -22.92 -0.94
C GLY A 108 -14.81 -22.32 -1.22
N LYS A 109 -13.95 -23.03 -1.96
CA LYS A 109 -12.56 -22.65 -2.22
C LYS A 109 -12.39 -21.78 -3.46
N SER A 110 -13.40 -21.68 -4.32
CA SER A 110 -13.37 -20.94 -5.57
C SER A 110 -13.97 -19.54 -5.48
N ASP A 111 -14.79 -19.26 -4.47
CA ASP A 111 -15.53 -18.00 -4.41
C ASP A 111 -14.68 -16.89 -3.82
N GLU A 112 -14.68 -15.74 -4.50
CA GLU A 112 -14.11 -14.51 -3.97
C GLU A 112 -15.02 -13.99 -2.86
N TYR A 113 -14.40 -13.33 -1.88
CA TYR A 113 -15.16 -12.76 -0.78
C TYR A 113 -15.87 -11.48 -1.26
N ASP A 114 -17.18 -11.42 -1.02
CA ASP A 114 -17.94 -10.19 -1.28
C ASP A 114 -17.76 -9.20 -0.10
N MET A 115 -17.14 -8.07 -0.38
CA MET A 115 -16.92 -7.02 0.62
C MET A 115 -18.20 -6.48 1.25
N GLN A 116 -19.37 -6.67 0.62
CA GLN A 116 -20.65 -6.34 1.22
C GLN A 116 -20.95 -7.19 2.48
N GLN A 117 -20.41 -8.40 2.56
CA GLN A 117 -20.55 -9.22 3.77
C GLN A 117 -19.84 -8.58 4.96
N LEU A 118 -18.66 -7.94 4.74
CA LEU A 118 -17.97 -7.21 5.78
C LEU A 118 -18.74 -5.95 6.19
N TRP A 119 -19.22 -5.18 5.21
CA TRP A 119 -19.90 -3.92 5.51
C TRP A 119 -21.27 -4.12 6.16
N ASN A 120 -21.91 -5.26 5.95
CA ASN A 120 -23.21 -5.62 6.52
C ASN A 120 -23.10 -6.49 7.79
N ALA A 121 -21.90 -6.82 8.25
CA ALA A 121 -21.71 -7.55 9.50
C ALA A 121 -22.14 -6.75 10.72
N ASP A 122 -22.35 -7.41 11.86
CA ASP A 122 -22.57 -6.77 13.14
C ASP A 122 -21.48 -5.72 13.43
N GLU A 123 -21.86 -4.65 14.12
CA GLU A 123 -21.01 -3.45 14.29
C GLU A 123 -19.62 -3.79 14.88
N ASP A 124 -19.58 -4.63 15.92
CA ASP A 124 -18.32 -5.03 16.56
C ASP A 124 -17.45 -5.87 15.62
N ILE A 125 -18.06 -6.85 14.94
CA ILE A 125 -17.37 -7.71 13.98
C ILE A 125 -16.84 -6.89 12.80
N ARG A 126 -17.67 -6.01 12.24
CA ARG A 126 -17.28 -5.08 11.18
C ARG A 126 -16.12 -4.20 11.60
N SER A 127 -16.18 -3.65 12.81
CA SER A 127 -15.14 -2.77 13.36
C SER A 127 -13.81 -3.50 13.51
N LEU A 128 -13.81 -4.70 14.08
CA LEU A 128 -12.59 -5.50 14.26
C LEU A 128 -12.00 -5.94 12.91
N LYS A 129 -12.82 -6.43 11.98
CA LYS A 129 -12.38 -6.79 10.62
C LYS A 129 -11.82 -5.58 9.87
N SER A 130 -12.43 -4.40 10.02
CA SER A 130 -11.95 -3.16 9.41
C SER A 130 -10.61 -2.73 9.98
N LEU A 131 -10.41 -2.80 11.30
CA LEU A 131 -9.12 -2.50 11.95
C LEU A 131 -8.01 -3.43 11.43
N ILE A 132 -8.29 -4.73 11.33
CA ILE A 132 -7.32 -5.69 10.77
C ILE A 132 -7.01 -5.31 9.31
N LEU A 133 -8.03 -5.08 8.48
CA LEU A 133 -7.86 -4.80 7.04
C LEU A 133 -7.04 -3.52 6.82
N PHE A 134 -7.38 -2.43 7.51
CA PHE A 134 -6.65 -1.17 7.37
C PHE A 134 -5.24 -1.27 7.92
N GLY A 135 -5.05 -2.00 9.02
CA GLY A 135 -3.72 -2.26 9.60
C GLY A 135 -2.81 -3.03 8.64
N ILE A 136 -3.29 -4.13 8.04
CA ILE A 136 -2.46 -4.90 7.09
C ILE A 136 -2.24 -4.16 5.76
N ARG A 137 -3.14 -3.28 5.32
CA ARG A 137 -2.89 -2.40 4.16
C ARG A 137 -1.75 -1.45 4.44
N GLY A 138 -1.74 -0.77 5.59
CA GLY A 138 -0.63 0.09 5.99
C GLY A 138 0.69 -0.68 6.13
N MET A 139 0.64 -1.87 6.75
CA MET A 139 1.79 -2.77 6.86
C MET A 139 2.30 -3.24 5.49
N ALA A 140 1.41 -3.46 4.52
CA ALA A 140 1.79 -3.86 3.16
C ALA A 140 2.62 -2.78 2.44
N ALA A 141 2.38 -1.49 2.72
CA ALA A 141 3.23 -0.42 2.18
C ALA A 141 4.67 -0.56 2.66
N TYR A 142 4.89 -0.81 3.94
CA TYR A 142 6.23 -1.05 4.50
C TYR A 142 6.88 -2.31 3.92
N ALA A 143 6.13 -3.40 3.84
CA ALA A 143 6.61 -4.66 3.26
C ALA A 143 6.95 -4.50 1.77
N TYR A 144 6.15 -3.77 1.01
CA TYR A 144 6.41 -3.47 -0.40
C TYR A 144 7.74 -2.73 -0.58
N HIS A 145 7.95 -1.64 0.17
CA HIS A 145 9.21 -0.88 0.11
C HIS A 145 10.42 -1.70 0.55
N ALA A 146 10.27 -2.61 1.50
CA ALA A 146 11.35 -3.56 1.84
C ALA A 146 11.61 -4.56 0.70
N ASN A 147 10.55 -5.08 0.07
CA ASN A 147 10.66 -6.07 -1.01
C ASN A 147 11.35 -5.52 -2.26
N VAL A 148 11.11 -4.25 -2.65
CA VAL A 148 11.79 -3.62 -3.79
C VAL A 148 13.29 -3.46 -3.54
N LEU A 149 13.72 -3.50 -2.28
CA LEU A 149 15.12 -3.55 -1.86
C LEU A 149 15.63 -4.99 -1.63
N ASN A 150 14.84 -6.02 -1.97
CA ASN A 150 15.11 -7.45 -1.77
C ASN A 150 15.20 -7.91 -0.31
N TYR A 151 14.47 -7.25 0.58
CA TYR A 151 14.30 -7.66 1.97
C TYR A 151 12.91 -8.22 2.20
N GLU A 152 12.83 -9.36 2.87
CA GLU A 152 11.58 -10.02 3.24
C GLU A 152 11.70 -10.71 4.59
N ASP A 153 10.56 -10.96 5.23
CA ASP A 153 10.44 -11.70 6.47
C ASP A 153 9.31 -12.72 6.36
N ALA A 154 9.61 -13.98 6.65
CA ALA A 154 8.66 -15.08 6.48
C ALA A 154 7.45 -15.01 7.43
N GLU A 155 7.65 -14.51 8.65
CA GLU A 155 6.57 -14.34 9.62
C GLU A 155 5.63 -13.21 9.19
N VAL A 156 6.19 -12.08 8.73
CA VAL A 156 5.41 -10.97 8.18
C VAL A 156 4.59 -11.43 6.96
N ASN A 157 5.25 -12.15 6.03
CA ASN A 157 4.61 -12.65 4.82
C ASN A 157 3.45 -13.61 5.14
N ARG A 158 3.66 -14.52 6.10
CA ARG A 158 2.63 -15.47 6.54
C ARG A 158 1.45 -14.76 7.20
N PHE A 159 1.73 -13.76 8.02
CA PHE A 159 0.68 -13.04 8.74
C PHE A 159 -0.30 -12.30 7.83
N PHE A 160 0.13 -11.80 6.67
CA PHE A 160 -0.80 -11.23 5.68
C PHE A 160 -1.87 -12.23 5.26
N CYS A 161 -1.49 -13.48 5.02
CA CYS A 161 -2.43 -14.53 4.65
C CYS A 161 -3.36 -14.89 5.79
N GLU A 162 -2.82 -15.05 7.01
CA GLU A 162 -3.60 -15.36 8.21
C GLU A 162 -4.64 -14.26 8.50
N ALA A 163 -4.23 -12.99 8.41
CA ALA A 163 -5.12 -11.86 8.65
C ALA A 163 -6.22 -11.75 7.58
N LEU A 164 -5.89 -11.88 6.29
CA LEU A 164 -6.87 -11.90 5.20
C LEU A 164 -7.85 -13.07 5.34
N PHE A 165 -7.37 -14.26 5.69
CA PHE A 165 -8.23 -15.41 5.95
C PHE A 165 -9.25 -15.12 7.07
N LYS A 166 -8.79 -14.57 8.20
CA LYS A 166 -9.66 -14.22 9.32
C LYS A 166 -10.68 -13.13 8.96
N ILE A 167 -10.31 -12.13 8.18
CA ILE A 167 -11.26 -11.12 7.68
C ILE A 167 -12.40 -11.80 6.90
N GLY A 168 -12.09 -12.77 6.07
CA GLY A 168 -13.07 -13.42 5.23
C GLY A 168 -13.95 -14.45 5.94
N TYR A 169 -13.40 -15.16 6.93
CA TYR A 169 -14.03 -16.42 7.41
C TYR A 169 -14.20 -16.51 8.93
N GLU A 170 -13.69 -15.56 9.71
CA GLU A 170 -13.92 -15.52 11.14
C GLU A 170 -15.04 -14.55 11.51
N GLU A 171 -15.86 -14.96 12.49
CA GLU A 171 -16.97 -14.15 13.00
C GLU A 171 -16.98 -14.09 14.54
N SER A 172 -15.96 -14.62 15.20
CA SER A 172 -15.81 -14.60 16.65
C SER A 172 -14.95 -13.42 17.12
N MET A 173 -15.48 -12.63 18.04
CA MET A 173 -14.72 -11.56 18.71
C MET A 173 -13.49 -12.12 19.44
N ASP A 174 -13.61 -13.32 20.03
CA ASP A 174 -12.52 -13.96 20.76
C ASP A 174 -11.32 -14.29 19.86
N THR A 175 -11.52 -14.41 18.56
CA THR A 175 -10.46 -14.62 17.56
C THR A 175 -10.05 -13.32 16.90
N LEU A 176 -10.98 -12.41 16.59
CA LEU A 176 -10.70 -11.16 15.89
C LEU A 176 -9.94 -10.16 16.76
N LEU A 177 -10.29 -10.00 18.04
CA LEU A 177 -9.62 -9.05 18.92
C LEU A 177 -8.13 -9.38 19.13
N PRO A 178 -7.73 -10.63 19.44
CA PRO A 178 -6.32 -11.00 19.48
C PRO A 178 -5.61 -10.76 18.13
N THR A 179 -6.33 -10.91 17.00
CA THR A 179 -5.76 -10.65 15.67
C THR A 179 -5.47 -9.16 15.46
N VAL A 180 -6.33 -8.25 15.93
CA VAL A 180 -6.07 -6.81 15.91
C VAL A 180 -4.77 -6.47 16.67
N LEU A 181 -4.58 -7.05 17.86
CA LEU A 181 -3.34 -6.87 18.63
C LEU A 181 -2.12 -7.44 17.90
N LYS A 182 -2.30 -8.60 17.25
CA LYS A 182 -1.25 -9.25 16.46
C LYS A 182 -0.83 -8.42 15.24
N VAL A 183 -1.75 -7.67 14.61
CA VAL A 183 -1.40 -6.69 13.56
C VAL A 183 -0.34 -5.71 14.07
N GLY A 184 -0.53 -5.16 15.28
CA GLY A 184 0.45 -4.23 15.88
C GLY A 184 1.81 -4.87 16.12
N GLU A 185 1.84 -6.10 16.67
CA GLU A 185 3.08 -6.84 16.92
C GLU A 185 3.85 -7.13 15.62
N ILE A 186 3.17 -7.62 14.60
CA ILE A 186 3.80 -7.96 13.31
C ILE A 186 4.18 -6.70 12.54
N ASN A 187 3.39 -5.63 12.65
CA ASN A 187 3.75 -4.34 12.05
C ASN A 187 5.06 -3.79 12.61
N LEU A 188 5.32 -3.95 13.92
CA LEU A 188 6.61 -3.57 14.50
C LEU A 188 7.78 -4.32 13.84
N LYS A 189 7.63 -5.62 13.57
CA LYS A 189 8.63 -6.41 12.83
C LYS A 189 8.77 -5.94 11.40
N CYS A 190 7.66 -5.62 10.73
CA CYS A 190 7.67 -5.11 9.36
C CYS A 190 8.36 -3.73 9.26
N MET A 191 8.12 -2.84 10.21
CA MET A 191 8.82 -1.55 10.28
C MET A 191 10.32 -1.72 10.51
N ALA A 192 10.72 -2.64 11.40
CA ALA A 192 12.13 -2.97 11.63
C ALA A 192 12.78 -3.59 10.37
N LEU A 193 12.04 -4.37 9.60
CA LEU A 193 12.49 -4.91 8.32
C LEU A 193 12.75 -3.78 7.32
N LEU A 194 11.85 -2.82 7.19
CA LEU A 194 12.02 -1.67 6.30
C LEU A 194 13.19 -0.78 6.74
N ASP A 195 13.33 -0.50 8.04
CA ASP A 195 14.48 0.25 8.56
C ASP A 195 15.80 -0.46 8.18
N LYS A 196 15.88 -1.78 8.41
CA LYS A 196 17.03 -2.58 7.99
C LYS A 196 17.28 -2.51 6.49
N ALA A 197 16.24 -2.60 5.66
CA ALA A 197 16.34 -2.52 4.21
C ALA A 197 16.92 -1.17 3.76
N ASN A 198 16.37 -0.08 4.29
CA ASN A 198 16.81 1.28 3.98
C ASN A 198 18.23 1.56 4.47
N THR A 199 18.54 1.23 5.73
CA THR A 199 19.86 1.51 6.33
C THR A 199 20.98 0.68 5.68
N LYS A 200 20.70 -0.56 5.30
CA LYS A 200 21.67 -1.39 4.57
C LYS A 200 21.87 -0.95 3.13
N THR A 201 20.83 -0.41 2.49
CA THR A 201 20.90 0.03 1.09
C THR A 201 21.46 1.44 0.96
N TYR A 202 21.06 2.38 1.82
CA TYR A 202 21.37 3.81 1.68
C TYR A 202 22.32 4.35 2.76
N GLY A 203 22.70 3.52 3.72
CA GLY A 203 23.51 3.89 4.88
C GLY A 203 22.67 4.34 6.07
N THR A 204 23.29 4.40 7.25
CA THR A 204 22.61 4.87 8.46
C THR A 204 22.35 6.36 8.35
N PRO A 205 21.12 6.83 8.62
CA PRO A 205 20.80 8.26 8.59
C PRO A 205 21.72 9.10 9.50
N GLU A 206 22.15 10.25 9.01
CA GLU A 206 23.00 11.19 9.74
C GLU A 206 22.37 12.59 9.74
N PRO A 207 22.58 13.38 10.80
CA PRO A 207 22.17 14.78 10.81
C PRO A 207 22.67 15.49 9.56
N THR A 208 21.79 16.12 8.80
CA THR A 208 22.12 16.75 7.52
C THR A 208 21.42 18.09 7.41
N ALA A 209 22.18 19.12 7.04
CA ALA A 209 21.60 20.42 6.70
C ALA A 209 20.91 20.32 5.34
N VAL A 210 19.63 20.67 5.30
CA VAL A 210 18.82 20.66 4.07
C VAL A 210 18.56 22.11 3.66
N THR A 211 18.96 22.46 2.44
CA THR A 211 18.74 23.79 1.89
C THR A 211 17.26 24.02 1.61
N LEU A 212 16.74 25.15 2.07
CA LEU A 212 15.35 25.56 1.85
C LEU A 212 15.20 26.60 0.71
N THR A 213 16.29 26.96 0.05
CA THR A 213 16.30 27.89 -1.08
C THR A 213 16.18 27.13 -2.40
N VAL A 214 15.59 27.80 -3.39
CA VAL A 214 15.40 27.24 -4.73
C VAL A 214 16.47 27.82 -5.66
N GLU A 215 17.12 26.97 -6.43
CA GLU A 215 18.08 27.35 -7.46
C GLU A 215 17.39 27.59 -8.81
N LYS A 216 17.94 28.48 -9.62
CA LYS A 216 17.45 28.73 -10.99
C LYS A 216 17.71 27.50 -11.86
N GLY A 217 16.71 27.08 -12.64
CA GLY A 217 16.83 25.99 -13.61
C GLY A 217 15.61 25.07 -13.62
N PRO A 218 15.59 24.08 -14.50
CA PRO A 218 14.54 23.08 -14.51
C PRO A 218 14.57 22.26 -13.22
N PHE A 219 13.40 21.87 -12.75
CA PHE A 219 13.30 21.13 -11.49
C PHE A 219 12.16 20.10 -11.50
N ILE A 220 12.28 19.12 -10.63
CA ILE A 220 11.22 18.13 -10.30
C ILE A 220 11.01 18.18 -8.79
N VAL A 221 9.76 18.24 -8.36
CA VAL A 221 9.37 18.08 -6.94
C VAL A 221 8.86 16.67 -6.74
N VAL A 222 9.45 15.97 -5.77
CA VAL A 222 9.11 14.59 -5.41
C VAL A 222 8.43 14.57 -4.06
N THR A 223 7.27 13.95 -3.99
CA THR A 223 6.57 13.66 -2.74
C THR A 223 6.26 12.17 -2.67
N GLY A 224 6.11 11.63 -1.47
CA GLY A 224 5.83 10.21 -1.25
C GLY A 224 6.81 9.59 -0.26
N HIS A 225 7.01 8.27 -0.36
CA HIS A 225 7.76 7.48 0.64
C HIS A 225 8.81 6.55 0.02
N ASP A 226 8.79 6.33 -1.30
CA ASP A 226 9.64 5.34 -1.95
C ASP A 226 11.05 5.89 -2.23
N LEU A 227 12.03 5.42 -1.43
CA LEU A 227 13.43 5.81 -1.59
C LEU A 227 14.06 5.16 -2.83
N LYS A 228 13.54 4.01 -3.30
CA LYS A 228 14.05 3.35 -4.51
C LYS A 228 13.67 4.15 -5.76
N ASP A 229 12.43 4.61 -5.83
CA ASP A 229 11.99 5.48 -6.92
C ASP A 229 12.75 6.80 -6.94
N LEU A 230 13.00 7.40 -5.75
CA LEU A 230 13.85 8.57 -5.67
C LEU A 230 15.27 8.29 -6.17
N GLN A 231 15.88 7.18 -5.78
CA GLN A 231 17.21 6.78 -6.27
C GLN A 231 17.21 6.69 -7.80
N LEU A 232 16.25 5.99 -8.38
CA LEU A 232 16.14 5.83 -9.84
C LEU A 232 15.95 7.17 -10.56
N LEU A 233 15.17 8.08 -9.97
CA LEU A 233 15.00 9.43 -10.51
C LEU A 233 16.30 10.22 -10.48
N LEU A 234 17.05 10.16 -9.37
CA LEU A 234 18.35 10.81 -9.24
C LEU A 234 19.35 10.28 -10.29
N GLU A 235 19.39 8.95 -10.48
CA GLU A 235 20.21 8.30 -11.52
C GLU A 235 19.82 8.75 -12.93
N GLN A 236 18.52 8.82 -13.24
CA GLN A 236 18.01 9.27 -14.54
C GLN A 236 18.31 10.74 -14.85
N THR A 237 18.39 11.59 -13.82
CA THR A 237 18.58 13.03 -13.96
C THR A 237 20.03 13.46 -13.82
N GLU A 238 20.96 12.53 -13.53
CA GLU A 238 22.38 12.83 -13.38
C GLU A 238 22.94 13.48 -14.65
N GLY A 239 23.67 14.59 -14.47
CA GLY A 239 24.28 15.34 -15.57
C GLY A 239 23.31 16.10 -16.49
N LYS A 240 22.00 16.05 -16.27
CA LYS A 240 21.00 16.74 -17.12
C LYS A 240 20.67 18.16 -16.67
N GLY A 241 21.29 18.66 -15.60
CA GLY A 241 21.04 20.00 -15.07
C GLY A 241 19.63 20.19 -14.48
N ILE A 242 18.97 19.10 -14.06
CA ILE A 242 17.66 19.11 -13.44
C ILE A 242 17.84 19.06 -11.92
N ASN A 243 17.25 20.01 -11.21
CA ASN A 243 17.27 20.05 -9.76
C ASN A 243 16.11 19.20 -9.19
N ILE A 244 16.38 18.36 -8.20
CA ILE A 244 15.36 17.54 -7.53
C ILE A 244 15.10 18.11 -6.14
N TYR A 245 13.84 18.37 -5.83
CA TYR A 245 13.38 18.84 -4.53
C TYR A 245 12.43 17.82 -3.94
N THR A 246 12.53 17.58 -2.63
CA THR A 246 11.61 16.70 -1.92
C THR A 246 10.54 17.52 -1.20
N HIS A 247 9.41 16.89 -0.91
CA HIS A 247 8.32 17.47 -0.14
C HIS A 247 7.79 16.46 0.89
N GLY A 248 7.39 16.98 2.06
CA GLY A 248 6.71 16.21 3.10
C GLY A 248 7.49 14.98 3.55
N GLU A 249 6.89 13.83 3.42
CA GLU A 249 7.39 12.53 3.89
C GLU A 249 8.69 12.06 3.20
N MET A 250 9.08 12.68 2.09
CA MET A 250 10.36 12.38 1.42
C MET A 250 11.57 13.11 2.08
N LEU A 251 11.34 14.01 3.03
CA LEU A 251 12.40 14.73 3.74
C LEU A 251 13.48 13.81 4.36
N PRO A 252 13.16 12.66 4.98
CA PRO A 252 14.15 11.75 5.52
C PRO A 252 15.19 11.25 4.52
N ALA A 253 14.91 11.26 3.21
CA ALA A 253 15.86 10.88 2.17
C ALA A 253 17.19 11.66 2.24
N HIS A 254 17.15 12.92 2.67
CA HIS A 254 18.34 13.77 2.81
C HIS A 254 19.32 13.30 3.90
N ALA A 255 18.86 12.50 4.85
CA ALA A 255 19.69 12.00 5.93
C ALA A 255 20.50 10.74 5.55
N TYR A 256 20.08 10.03 4.50
CA TYR A 256 20.77 8.81 4.07
C TYR A 256 22.04 9.12 3.28
N PRO A 257 23.23 8.60 3.69
CA PRO A 257 24.52 8.93 3.07
C PRO A 257 24.58 8.74 1.55
N LEU A 258 23.94 7.71 1.02
CA LEU A 258 23.97 7.42 -0.42
C LEU A 258 22.94 8.22 -1.24
N LEU A 259 22.01 8.93 -0.58
CA LEU A 259 21.04 9.81 -1.22
C LEU A 259 21.31 11.30 -0.96
N LYS A 260 22.31 11.62 -0.13
CA LYS A 260 22.64 12.99 0.30
C LYS A 260 22.81 13.99 -0.84
N PRO A 261 22.45 15.28 -0.60
CA PRO A 261 22.85 16.40 -1.46
C PRO A 261 24.38 16.42 -1.68
N GLY A 262 24.81 16.72 -2.90
CA GLY A 262 26.22 16.77 -3.28
C GLY A 262 26.71 15.56 -4.06
N ARG A 263 26.14 14.38 -3.87
CA ARG A 263 26.33 13.24 -4.77
C ARG A 263 25.43 13.33 -6.00
N TRP A 264 24.22 13.84 -5.80
CA TRP A 264 23.18 14.01 -6.81
C TRP A 264 22.72 15.47 -6.89
N HIS A 265 21.93 15.81 -7.91
CA HIS A 265 21.24 17.10 -7.97
C HIS A 265 20.03 17.18 -7.00
N LEU A 266 20.08 16.47 -5.88
CA LEU A 266 19.15 16.60 -4.78
C LEU A 266 19.44 17.87 -4.00
N ARG A 267 18.58 18.89 -4.10
CA ARG A 267 18.87 20.25 -3.66
C ARG A 267 18.28 20.63 -2.33
N GLY A 268 17.06 20.21 -2.04
CA GLY A 268 16.45 20.65 -0.80
C GLY A 268 15.07 20.06 -0.54
N GLY A 269 14.55 20.38 0.67
CA GLY A 269 13.20 20.09 1.07
C GLY A 269 12.29 21.30 0.88
N ILE A 270 11.10 21.08 0.37
CA ILE A 270 10.03 22.08 0.29
C ILE A 270 9.03 21.77 1.40
N CYS A 271 8.94 22.60 2.43
CA CYS A 271 7.94 22.45 3.49
C CYS A 271 6.56 22.91 3.00
N ALA A 272 5.49 22.30 3.52
CA ALA A 272 4.11 22.52 3.08
C ALA A 272 3.69 24.00 3.04
N ASP A 273 4.04 24.77 4.06
CA ASP A 273 3.68 26.21 4.14
C ASP A 273 4.47 27.12 3.19
N GLY A 274 5.62 26.64 2.70
CA GLY A 274 6.46 27.37 1.75
C GLY A 274 6.32 26.87 0.30
N ALA A 275 5.78 25.66 0.08
CA ALA A 275 5.74 25.02 -1.21
C ALA A 275 4.83 25.76 -2.21
N LEU A 276 3.63 26.12 -1.80
CA LEU A 276 2.67 26.86 -2.63
C LEU A 276 3.23 28.25 -3.03
N ARG A 277 3.75 29.01 -2.07
CA ARG A 277 4.33 30.34 -2.33
C ARG A 277 5.59 30.29 -3.20
N ARG A 278 6.36 29.18 -3.16
CA ARG A 278 7.58 29.01 -3.96
C ARG A 278 7.29 28.41 -5.34
N ALA A 279 6.27 27.58 -5.48
CA ALA A 279 5.80 27.15 -6.78
C ALA A 279 5.34 28.32 -7.62
N ASP A 280 4.62 29.30 -7.02
CA ASP A 280 4.23 30.54 -7.69
C ASP A 280 5.45 31.39 -8.09
N ALA A 281 6.47 31.46 -7.25
CA ALA A 281 7.72 32.16 -7.57
C ALA A 281 8.53 31.46 -8.69
N LEU A 282 8.44 30.13 -8.79
CA LEU A 282 9.13 29.36 -9.84
C LEU A 282 8.38 29.39 -11.18
N THR A 283 7.05 29.51 -11.16
CA THR A 283 6.21 29.54 -12.36
C THR A 283 6.01 30.96 -12.91
N GLY A 284 6.46 31.99 -12.19
CA GLY A 284 6.34 33.39 -12.62
C GLY A 284 4.89 33.90 -12.65
N ARG A 285 4.00 33.33 -11.84
CA ARG A 285 2.61 33.77 -11.66
C ARG A 285 2.39 34.41 -10.32
#